data_4bec03637aadcec4400e8a786eb31c9b
#
_entry.id   4bec03637aadcec4400e8a786eb31c9b
#
_cell.length_a   1.000
_cell.length_b   1.000
_cell.length_c   1.000
_cell.angle_alpha   90.00
_cell.angle_beta   90.00
_cell.angle_gamma   90.00
#
_symmetry.space_group_name_H-M   'P 1'
#
loop_
_entity.id
_entity.type
_entity.pdbx_description
1 polymer ?
#
loop_
_entity_poly.entity_id
_entity_poly.type
_entity_poly.pdbx_seq_one_letter_code
_entity_poly.pdbx_strand_id
1 'polypeptide(L)'
;GGIGVDVAIDITGAAPAINTGLKCVRAAGRMVCVGLPSKPVTLEDMTDDLIYREVQLTGVSGRKIWETWEDFAKVVQGPWYKMDQVIGGRFALEDYEKALEQIRAGVPGKMILYP
;
A
#
# COMPACT_ATOMS: atom_id res chain seq x y z
N GLY A 1 17.76 -1.16 21.35
CA GLY A 1 16.60 -0.36 21.04
C GLY A 1 16.75 0.27 19.67
N GLY A 2 15.79 0.02 18.78
CA GLY A 2 15.82 0.60 17.45
C GLY A 2 15.42 2.07 17.46
N ILE A 3 16.06 2.88 16.62
CA ILE A 3 15.71 4.29 16.43
C ILE A 3 14.34 4.41 15.70
N GLY A 4 13.92 3.38 14.99
CA GLY A 4 12.76 3.35 14.10
C GLY A 4 13.16 3.51 12.64
N VAL A 5 12.18 3.43 11.74
CA VAL A 5 12.38 3.59 10.29
C VAL A 5 12.24 5.06 9.88
N ASP A 6 12.95 5.47 8.84
CA ASP A 6 12.84 6.85 8.30
C ASP A 6 11.46 7.11 7.70
N VAL A 7 10.91 6.12 7.00
CA VAL A 7 9.61 6.20 6.33
C VAL A 7 8.86 4.90 6.53
N ALA A 8 7.60 5.00 6.94
CA ALA A 8 6.62 3.91 6.90
C ALA A 8 5.55 4.24 5.84
N ILE A 9 5.12 3.24 5.09
CA ILE A 9 4.11 3.41 4.02
C ILE A 9 2.96 2.45 4.30
N ASP A 10 1.76 2.98 4.51
CA ASP A 10 0.55 2.17 4.54
C ASP A 10 -0.11 2.11 3.16
N ILE A 11 -0.32 0.90 2.66
CA ILE A 11 -1.04 0.62 1.41
C ILE A 11 -2.38 -0.08 1.65
N THR A 12 -2.73 -0.31 2.91
CA THR A 12 -3.91 -1.11 3.30
C THR A 12 -5.13 -0.26 3.64
N GLY A 13 -4.91 0.92 4.20
CA GLY A 13 -5.96 1.77 4.78
C GLY A 13 -6.52 1.22 6.10
N ALA A 14 -5.89 0.22 6.69
CA ALA A 14 -6.35 -0.37 7.94
C ALA A 14 -5.87 0.46 9.15
N ALA A 15 -6.79 0.86 10.02
CA ALA A 15 -6.45 1.67 11.21
C ALA A 15 -5.33 1.04 12.07
N PRO A 16 -5.32 -0.28 12.36
CA PRO A 16 -4.22 -0.88 13.10
C PRO A 16 -2.86 -0.78 12.39
N ALA A 17 -2.83 -0.89 11.06
CA ALA A 17 -1.60 -0.78 10.28
C ALA A 17 -1.05 0.65 10.33
N ILE A 18 -1.92 1.66 10.21
CA ILE A 18 -1.54 3.07 10.29
C ILE A 18 -0.98 3.40 11.68
N ASN A 19 -1.66 2.99 12.76
CA ASN A 19 -1.17 3.21 14.13
C ASN A 19 0.15 2.47 14.40
N THR A 20 0.29 1.24 13.92
CA THR A 20 1.57 0.51 14.01
C THR A 20 2.67 1.23 13.23
N GLY A 21 2.36 1.71 12.02
CA GLY A 21 3.29 2.47 11.20
C GLY A 21 3.82 3.71 11.93
N LEU A 22 2.93 4.50 12.55
CA LEU A 22 3.30 5.67 13.34
C LEU A 22 4.26 5.31 14.48
N LYS A 23 3.99 4.23 15.20
CA LYS A 23 4.87 3.75 16.29
C LYS A 23 6.25 3.29 15.80
N CYS A 24 6.34 2.77 14.58
CA CYS A 24 7.59 2.28 13.99
C CYS A 24 8.47 3.38 13.40
N VAL A 25 7.91 4.52 13.03
CA VAL A 25 8.67 5.65 12.43
C VAL A 25 9.53 6.30 13.51
N ARG A 26 10.79 6.68 13.19
CA ARG A 26 11.64 7.44 14.10
C ARG A 26 11.13 8.87 14.32
N ALA A 27 11.66 9.56 15.32
CA ALA A 27 11.43 11.00 15.48
C ALA A 27 11.86 11.78 14.22
N ALA A 28 11.08 12.78 13.84
CA ALA A 28 11.19 13.55 12.60
C ALA A 28 11.15 12.71 11.30
N GLY A 29 10.62 11.48 11.39
CA GLY A 29 10.40 10.61 10.24
C GLY A 29 9.06 10.86 9.55
N ARG A 30 8.69 9.97 8.64
CA ARG A 30 7.48 10.16 7.82
C ARG A 30 6.59 8.92 7.78
N MET A 31 5.30 9.11 8.02
CA MET A 31 4.25 8.14 7.74
C MET A 31 3.49 8.54 6.48
N VAL A 32 3.46 7.68 5.47
CA VAL A 32 2.77 7.92 4.18
C VAL A 32 1.56 6.99 4.08
N CYS A 33 0.38 7.57 3.94
CA CYS A 33 -0.88 6.85 3.79
C CYS A 33 -1.30 6.86 2.32
N VAL A 34 -1.31 5.70 1.69
CA VAL A 34 -1.75 5.45 0.30
C VAL A 34 -3.04 4.64 0.28
N GLY A 35 -3.18 3.69 1.22
CA GLY A 35 -4.38 2.88 1.37
C GLY A 35 -5.61 3.71 1.72
N LEU A 36 -6.76 3.39 1.13
CA LEU A 36 -8.02 4.09 1.41
C LEU A 36 -8.76 3.37 2.54
N PRO A 37 -8.91 4.02 3.71
CA PRO A 37 -9.69 3.44 4.80
C PRO A 37 -11.18 3.31 4.42
N SER A 38 -11.77 2.17 4.75
CA SER A 38 -13.22 1.95 4.59
C SER A 38 -14.06 2.61 5.68
N LYS A 39 -13.43 3.06 6.77
CA LYS A 39 -14.04 3.74 7.92
C LYS A 39 -13.09 4.81 8.43
N PRO A 40 -13.60 5.81 9.21
CA PRO A 40 -12.72 6.79 9.86
C PRO A 40 -11.62 6.11 10.69
N VAL A 41 -10.41 6.64 10.60
CA VAL A 41 -9.25 6.14 11.35
C VAL A 41 -9.06 7.02 12.60
N THR A 42 -8.99 6.37 13.75
CA THR A 42 -8.60 7.03 15.00
C THR A 42 -7.11 6.79 15.22
N LEU A 43 -6.36 7.85 15.48
CA LEU A 43 -4.99 7.75 15.97
C LEU A 43 -5.04 7.42 17.45
N GLU A 44 -4.38 6.32 17.86
CA GLU A 44 -4.43 5.80 19.23
C GLU A 44 -3.77 6.77 20.22
N ASP A 45 -2.62 7.29 19.85
CA ASP A 45 -1.91 8.28 20.64
C ASP A 45 -1.29 9.35 19.75
N MET A 46 -2.06 10.39 19.47
CA MET A 46 -1.61 11.51 18.65
C MET A 46 -0.48 12.29 19.33
N THR A 47 -0.47 12.34 20.66
CA THR A 47 0.51 13.11 21.42
C THR A 47 1.89 12.47 21.32
N ASP A 48 1.99 11.20 21.69
CA ASP A 48 3.29 10.52 21.74
C ASP A 48 3.73 10.01 20.37
N ASP A 49 2.79 9.47 19.53
CA ASP A 49 3.15 8.86 18.26
C ASP A 49 3.37 9.88 17.13
N LEU A 50 2.83 11.10 17.25
CA LEU A 50 2.90 12.13 16.20
C LEU A 50 3.56 13.42 16.69
N ILE A 51 2.99 14.07 17.71
CA ILE A 51 3.36 15.45 18.08
C ILE A 51 4.74 15.50 18.72
N TYR A 52 4.98 14.77 19.81
CA TYR A 52 6.27 14.79 20.52
C TYR A 52 7.43 14.20 19.71
N ARG A 53 7.10 13.40 18.71
CA ARG A 53 8.10 12.81 17.81
C ARG A 53 8.24 13.58 16.50
N GLU A 54 7.47 14.64 16.29
CA GLU A 54 7.49 15.48 15.08
C GLU A 54 7.33 14.68 13.78
N VAL A 55 6.53 13.59 13.82
CA VAL A 55 6.34 12.71 12.65
C VAL A 55 5.49 13.43 11.60
N GLN A 56 5.93 13.39 10.35
CA GLN A 56 5.18 13.90 9.22
C GLN A 56 4.16 12.86 8.76
N LEU A 57 2.87 13.16 8.88
CA LEU A 57 1.79 12.33 8.33
C LEU A 57 1.36 12.89 6.98
N THR A 58 1.50 12.09 5.92
CA THR A 58 1.25 12.53 4.53
C THR A 58 0.30 11.57 3.83
N GLY A 59 -0.76 12.10 3.23
CA GLY A 59 -1.63 11.35 2.33
C GLY A 59 -1.14 11.43 0.88
N VAL A 60 -1.30 10.32 0.14
CA VAL A 60 -1.03 10.25 -1.29
C VAL A 60 -2.27 9.75 -2.01
N SER A 61 -2.72 10.50 -3.01
CA SER A 61 -3.87 10.11 -3.83
C SER A 61 -3.56 10.27 -5.32
N GLY A 62 -4.05 9.31 -6.10
CA GLY A 62 -3.89 9.32 -7.55
C GLY A 62 -2.44 9.14 -8.00
N ARG A 63 -2.09 9.82 -9.08
CA ARG A 63 -0.78 9.79 -9.70
C ARG A 63 -0.54 11.04 -10.52
N LYS A 64 0.69 11.38 -10.77
CA LYS A 64 1.06 12.37 -11.79
C LYS A 64 0.93 11.69 -13.16
N ILE A 65 -0.08 12.10 -13.94
CA ILE A 65 -0.32 11.56 -15.29
C ILE A 65 0.92 11.82 -16.13
N TRP A 66 1.30 10.83 -16.94
CA TRP A 66 2.48 10.70 -17.78
C TRP A 66 3.77 10.42 -16.99
N GLU A 67 4.23 11.29 -16.11
CA GLU A 67 5.45 11.10 -15.31
C GLU A 67 5.46 9.74 -14.59
N THR A 68 4.39 9.41 -13.85
CA THR A 68 4.30 8.13 -13.14
C THR A 68 4.26 6.93 -14.10
N TRP A 69 3.62 7.06 -15.26
CA TRP A 69 3.58 6.01 -16.26
C TRP A 69 4.93 5.78 -16.92
N GLU A 70 5.66 6.86 -17.23
CA GLU A 70 7.02 6.78 -17.78
C GLU A 70 8.00 6.14 -16.79
N ASP A 71 7.92 6.52 -15.52
CA ASP A 71 8.75 5.94 -14.47
C ASP A 71 8.40 4.48 -14.22
N PHE A 72 7.10 4.14 -14.21
CA PHE A 72 6.65 2.76 -14.11
C PHE A 72 7.16 1.91 -15.29
N ALA A 73 7.08 2.43 -16.51
CA ALA A 73 7.60 1.75 -17.69
C ALA A 73 9.10 1.42 -17.58
N LYS A 74 9.91 2.34 -17.02
CA LYS A 74 11.34 2.09 -16.75
C LYS A 74 11.53 0.97 -15.71
N VAL A 75 10.71 0.99 -14.64
CA VAL A 75 10.80 -0.02 -13.58
C VAL A 75 10.46 -1.41 -14.11
N VAL A 76 9.36 -1.55 -14.88
CA VAL A 76 8.92 -2.87 -15.38
C VAL A 76 9.84 -3.46 -16.46
N GLN A 77 10.63 -2.62 -17.12
CA GLN A 77 11.65 -3.08 -18.08
C GLN A 77 12.97 -3.51 -17.40
N GLY A 78 13.11 -3.23 -16.11
CA GLY A 78 14.30 -3.61 -15.35
C GLY A 78 14.40 -5.13 -15.13
N PRO A 79 15.62 -5.71 -15.09
CA PRO A 79 15.83 -7.15 -14.94
C PRO A 79 15.39 -7.72 -13.58
N TRP A 80 15.18 -6.85 -12.61
CA TRP A 80 14.72 -7.21 -11.26
C TRP A 80 13.19 -7.31 -11.15
N TYR A 81 12.43 -6.79 -12.13
CA TYR A 81 10.99 -6.77 -12.09
C TYR A 81 10.40 -8.10 -12.57
N LYS A 82 9.69 -8.78 -11.70
CA LYS A 82 9.06 -10.07 -11.98
C LYS A 82 7.54 -9.93 -11.89
N MET A 83 6.92 -9.48 -12.98
CA MET A 83 5.47 -9.25 -13.05
C MET A 83 4.66 -10.51 -12.69
N ASP A 84 5.13 -11.69 -13.08
CA ASP A 84 4.42 -12.94 -12.82
C ASP A 84 4.20 -13.21 -11.33
N GLN A 85 5.04 -12.67 -10.46
CA GLN A 85 4.91 -12.84 -9.01
C GLN A 85 3.73 -12.08 -8.41
N VAL A 86 3.18 -11.06 -9.11
CA VAL A 86 2.01 -10.30 -8.64
C VAL A 86 0.70 -10.82 -9.22
N ILE A 87 0.75 -11.84 -10.09
CA ILE A 87 -0.44 -12.47 -10.68
C ILE A 87 -0.87 -13.64 -9.79
N GLY A 88 -2.05 -13.53 -9.19
CA GLY A 88 -2.65 -14.57 -8.36
C GLY A 88 -3.43 -15.61 -9.16
N GLY A 89 -3.96 -15.24 -10.32
CA GLY A 89 -4.71 -16.16 -11.18
C GLY A 89 -5.01 -15.58 -12.55
N ARG A 90 -5.29 -16.47 -13.50
CA ARG A 90 -5.68 -16.15 -14.88
C ARG A 90 -6.95 -16.89 -15.23
N PHE A 91 -7.95 -16.18 -15.73
CA PHE A 91 -9.28 -16.71 -16.02
C PHE A 91 -9.75 -16.21 -17.38
N ALA A 92 -10.60 -16.98 -18.06
CA ALA A 92 -11.36 -16.47 -19.19
C ALA A 92 -12.36 -15.41 -18.69
N LEU A 93 -12.76 -14.48 -19.55
CA LEU A 93 -13.71 -13.42 -19.15
C LEU A 93 -15.04 -14.00 -18.65
N GLU A 94 -15.50 -15.11 -19.25
CA GLU A 94 -16.71 -15.82 -18.86
C GLU A 94 -16.62 -16.39 -17.42
N ASP A 95 -15.40 -16.65 -16.96
CA ASP A 95 -15.11 -17.20 -15.62
C ASP A 95 -14.88 -16.12 -14.55
N TYR A 96 -15.30 -14.88 -14.79
CA TYR A 96 -15.06 -13.75 -13.88
C TYR A 96 -15.56 -14.00 -12.45
N GLU A 97 -16.65 -14.76 -12.29
CA GLU A 97 -17.16 -15.10 -10.96
C GLU A 97 -16.17 -15.95 -10.15
N LYS A 98 -15.48 -16.90 -10.79
CA LYS A 98 -14.41 -17.69 -10.17
C LYS A 98 -13.25 -16.82 -9.71
N ALA A 99 -12.88 -15.79 -10.52
CA ALA A 99 -11.88 -14.82 -10.14
C ALA A 99 -12.29 -14.01 -8.90
N LEU A 100 -13.55 -13.58 -8.82
CA LEU A 100 -14.10 -12.89 -7.65
C LEU A 100 -14.14 -13.77 -6.41
N GLU A 101 -14.46 -15.06 -6.56
CA GLU A 101 -14.40 -16.02 -5.45
C GLU A 101 -12.99 -16.16 -4.89
N GLN A 102 -11.97 -16.22 -5.74
CA GLN A 102 -10.57 -16.27 -5.30
C GLN A 102 -10.18 -15.00 -4.52
N ILE A 103 -10.61 -13.82 -4.99
CA ILE A 103 -10.38 -12.55 -4.25
C ILE A 103 -11.06 -12.59 -2.88
N ARG A 104 -12.31 -13.05 -2.81
CA ARG A 104 -13.05 -13.17 -1.53
C ARG A 104 -12.42 -14.18 -0.59
N ALA A 105 -11.84 -15.25 -1.14
CA ALA A 105 -11.10 -16.26 -0.38
C ALA A 105 -9.72 -15.76 0.11
N GLY A 106 -9.32 -14.52 -0.25
CA GLY A 106 -8.05 -13.94 0.18
C GLY A 106 -6.83 -14.47 -0.58
N VAL A 107 -7.01 -15.07 -1.75
CA VAL A 107 -5.88 -15.49 -2.59
C VAL A 107 -5.07 -14.27 -2.99
N PRO A 108 -3.76 -14.22 -2.69
CA PRO A 108 -2.93 -13.05 -2.97
C PRO A 108 -2.70 -12.85 -4.46
N GLY A 109 -2.43 -11.60 -4.83
CA GLY A 109 -2.10 -11.22 -6.20
C GLY A 109 -3.29 -10.69 -7.01
N LYS A 110 -3.02 -10.34 -8.26
CA LYS A 110 -4.01 -9.82 -9.20
C LYS A 110 -4.65 -10.94 -10.00
N MET A 111 -5.98 -10.94 -10.07
CA MET A 111 -6.73 -11.84 -10.96
C MET A 111 -6.84 -11.19 -12.32
N ILE A 112 -6.32 -11.86 -13.35
CA ILE A 112 -6.32 -11.37 -14.73
C ILE A 112 -7.44 -12.07 -15.48
N LEU A 113 -8.26 -11.29 -16.18
CA LEU A 113 -9.30 -11.80 -17.09
C LEU A 113 -8.83 -11.61 -18.53
N TYR A 114 -9.00 -12.65 -19.33
CA TYR A 114 -8.70 -12.64 -20.77
C TYR A 114 -10.02 -12.73 -21.56
N PRO A 115 -10.22 -11.86 -22.54
CA PRO A 115 -11.36 -11.92 -23.44
C PRO A 115 -11.33 -13.17 -24.33
#